data_8a916e671b93681906d321eef128e270
#
_entry.id   8a916e671b93681906d321eef128e270
#
_cell.length_a   1.000
_cell.length_b   1.000
_cell.length_c   1.000
_cell.angle_alpha   90.00
_cell.angle_beta   90.00
_cell.angle_gamma   90.00
#
_symmetry.space_group_name_H-M   'P 1'
#
loop_
_entity.id
_entity.type
_entity.pdbx_description
1 polymer ?
#
loop_
_entity_poly.entity_id
_entity_poly.type
_entity_poly.pdbx_seq_one_letter_code
_entity_poly.pdbx_strand_id
1 'polypeptide(L)'
;MASPEYQRFLQSVNIGYVEWHDGIGYDLEALKSLCPTERQQAEDLLLSRRSDFRDIEALDTLGTARALDGIEGLLSSRNLELRLHATRRLAARKRISSDKVESILLDTLPNVTPGKGLTEALSLAEAHPTEAVRRRLLYCAVKGNDDLRVHAAALAHFLYGGSTASFDWTHRPLYLRLGSRVRAERQAAYEELC
;
A
#
# COMPACT_ATOMS: atom_id res chain seq x y z
N MET A 1 34.34 12.52 10.22
CA MET A 1 33.52 13.46 9.44
C MET A 1 32.54 12.58 8.64
N ALA A 2 31.28 13.01 8.50
CA ALA A 2 30.30 12.31 7.67
C ALA A 2 30.70 12.35 6.19
N SER A 3 30.52 11.25 5.46
CA SER A 3 30.79 11.18 4.03
C SER A 3 29.82 12.07 3.24
N PRO A 4 30.16 12.48 2.00
CA PRO A 4 29.25 13.22 1.13
C PRO A 4 27.94 12.44 0.89
N GLU A 5 28.01 11.13 0.75
CA GLU A 5 26.87 10.23 0.56
C GLU A 5 25.94 10.25 1.77
N TYR A 6 26.51 10.19 2.99
CA TYR A 6 25.72 10.25 4.21
C TYR A 6 25.05 11.61 4.39
N GLN A 7 25.72 12.70 4.03
CA GLN A 7 25.12 14.03 4.05
C GLN A 7 23.97 14.16 3.06
N ARG A 8 24.11 13.65 1.82
CA ARG A 8 23.05 13.61 0.82
C ARG A 8 21.84 12.81 1.31
N PHE A 9 22.07 11.63 1.89
CA PHE A 9 21.00 10.83 2.47
C PHE A 9 20.27 11.60 3.58
N LEU A 10 21.00 12.19 4.53
CA LEU A 10 20.39 12.97 5.63
C LEU A 10 19.62 14.20 5.12
N GLN A 11 20.09 14.86 4.06
CA GLN A 11 19.34 15.95 3.42
C GLN A 11 18.05 15.44 2.81
N SER A 12 18.07 14.30 2.12
CA SER A 12 16.87 13.70 1.51
C SER A 12 15.84 13.21 2.54
N VAL A 13 16.26 12.93 3.76
CA VAL A 13 15.35 12.52 4.87
C VAL A 13 14.57 13.71 5.44
N ASN A 14 15.09 14.94 5.30
CA ASN A 14 14.42 16.17 5.72
C ASN A 14 13.51 16.70 4.62
N ILE A 15 12.43 15.96 4.34
CA ILE A 15 11.46 16.29 3.30
C ILE A 15 10.62 17.49 3.74
N GLY A 16 10.61 18.54 2.89
CA GLY A 16 9.71 19.67 3.00
C GLY A 16 8.36 19.40 2.32
N TYR A 17 7.49 20.42 2.33
CA TYR A 17 6.17 20.30 1.70
C TYR A 17 6.25 20.06 0.19
N VAL A 18 7.19 20.69 -0.51
CA VAL A 18 7.35 20.59 -1.97
C VAL A 18 7.78 19.17 -2.34
N GLU A 19 8.81 18.66 -1.71
CA GLU A 19 9.30 17.29 -1.96
C GLU A 19 8.25 16.25 -1.63
N TRP A 20 7.49 16.47 -0.55
CA TRP A 20 6.39 15.62 -0.18
C TRP A 20 5.27 15.62 -1.24
N HIS A 21 4.88 16.83 -1.70
CA HIS A 21 3.84 17.01 -2.71
C HIS A 21 4.23 16.40 -4.07
N ASP A 22 5.49 16.55 -4.46
CA ASP A 22 6.01 16.05 -5.74
C ASP A 22 6.38 14.55 -5.68
N GLY A 23 6.13 13.89 -4.55
CA GLY A 23 6.38 12.45 -4.39
C GLY A 23 7.86 12.08 -4.35
N ILE A 24 8.75 13.03 -4.03
CA ILE A 24 10.21 12.80 -3.97
C ILE A 24 10.50 11.88 -2.79
N GLY A 25 11.21 10.77 -3.07
CA GLY A 25 11.67 9.81 -2.08
C GLY A 25 13.02 10.19 -1.45
N TYR A 26 13.50 9.33 -0.53
CA TYR A 26 14.86 9.47 0.00
C TYR A 26 15.90 9.09 -1.06
N ASP A 27 17.13 9.61 -0.91
CA ASP A 27 18.27 9.23 -1.77
C ASP A 27 18.76 7.82 -1.42
N LEU A 28 18.07 6.81 -1.98
CA LEU A 28 18.37 5.39 -1.74
C LEU A 28 19.71 4.98 -2.35
N GLU A 29 20.18 5.67 -3.39
CA GLU A 29 21.51 5.40 -3.97
C GLU A 29 22.64 5.87 -3.03
N ALA A 30 22.46 7.03 -2.42
CA ALA A 30 23.36 7.47 -1.36
C ALA A 30 23.36 6.47 -0.18
N LEU A 31 22.16 6.01 0.24
CA LEU A 31 22.02 5.02 1.32
C LEU A 31 22.75 3.70 1.03
N LYS A 32 22.68 3.20 -0.19
CA LYS A 32 23.38 1.97 -0.61
C LYS A 32 24.91 2.11 -0.57
N SER A 33 25.41 3.32 -0.80
CA SER A 33 26.84 3.64 -0.90
C SER A 33 27.51 3.91 0.46
N LEU A 34 26.77 3.91 1.56
CA LEU A 34 27.28 4.22 2.89
C LEU A 34 28.27 3.17 3.39
N CYS A 35 29.31 3.62 4.09
CA CYS A 35 30.19 2.73 4.83
C CYS A 35 29.45 2.02 5.99
N PRO A 36 29.97 0.91 6.54
CA PRO A 36 29.26 0.15 7.57
C PRO A 36 28.81 0.97 8.78
N THR A 37 29.65 1.90 9.25
CA THR A 37 29.33 2.73 10.42
C THR A 37 28.18 3.71 10.11
N GLU A 38 28.23 4.39 8.96
CA GLU A 38 27.20 5.32 8.55
C GLU A 38 25.89 4.61 8.20
N ARG A 39 25.99 3.41 7.64
CA ARG A 39 24.83 2.54 7.40
C ARG A 39 24.12 2.15 8.70
N GLN A 40 24.86 1.86 9.75
CA GLN A 40 24.31 1.61 11.08
C GLN A 40 23.60 2.86 11.64
N GLN A 41 24.22 4.04 11.49
CA GLN A 41 23.63 5.31 11.93
C GLN A 41 22.34 5.63 11.15
N ALA A 42 22.32 5.40 9.84
CA ALA A 42 21.13 5.56 9.02
C ALA A 42 20.01 4.60 9.45
N GLU A 43 20.35 3.34 9.74
CA GLU A 43 19.40 2.35 10.25
C GLU A 43 18.80 2.78 11.60
N ASP A 44 19.63 3.25 12.54
CA ASP A 44 19.17 3.73 13.85
C ASP A 44 18.22 4.92 13.70
N LEU A 45 18.55 5.87 12.82
CA LEU A 45 17.69 7.00 12.51
C LEU A 45 16.33 6.55 11.96
N LEU A 46 16.32 5.69 10.94
CA LEU A 46 15.09 5.22 10.30
C LEU A 46 14.21 4.41 11.27
N LEU A 47 14.82 3.54 12.09
CA LEU A 47 14.10 2.76 13.10
C LEU A 47 13.48 3.62 14.19
N SER A 48 14.09 4.76 14.53
CA SER A 48 13.54 5.72 15.50
C SER A 48 12.32 6.48 14.95
N ARG A 49 12.25 6.66 13.64
CA ARG A 49 11.19 7.42 12.96
C ARG A 49 9.98 6.54 12.64
N ARG A 50 10.08 5.65 11.68
CA ARG A 50 9.03 4.73 11.20
C ARG A 50 7.65 5.37 11.07
N SER A 51 7.60 6.62 10.61
CA SER A 51 6.39 7.44 10.56
C SER A 51 5.88 7.68 9.14
N ASP A 52 6.71 7.35 8.14
CA ASP A 52 6.44 7.56 6.72
C ASP A 52 6.76 6.27 5.94
N PHE A 53 6.08 6.05 4.81
CA PHE A 53 6.35 4.88 3.96
C PHE A 53 7.78 4.90 3.37
N ARG A 54 8.39 6.07 3.24
CA ARG A 54 9.78 6.25 2.79
C ARG A 54 10.78 5.69 3.80
N ASP A 55 10.48 5.78 5.10
CA ASP A 55 11.28 5.11 6.13
C ASP A 55 11.28 3.59 5.93
N ILE A 56 10.10 3.02 5.58
CA ILE A 56 9.97 1.58 5.27
C ILE A 56 10.78 1.22 4.02
N GLU A 57 10.72 2.04 2.98
CA GLU A 57 11.47 1.82 1.74
C GLU A 57 12.99 1.88 1.95
N ALA A 58 13.46 2.82 2.75
CA ALA A 58 14.86 2.93 3.11
C ALA A 58 15.32 1.75 4.01
N LEU A 59 14.52 1.34 4.99
CA LEU A 59 14.80 0.14 5.79
C LEU A 59 14.83 -1.14 4.95
N ASP A 60 13.90 -1.26 3.99
CA ASP A 60 13.90 -2.37 3.04
C ASP A 60 15.16 -2.36 2.16
N THR A 61 15.62 -1.18 1.73
CA THR A 61 16.86 -1.02 0.96
C THR A 61 18.10 -1.43 1.76
N LEU A 62 18.15 -1.12 3.06
CA LEU A 62 19.21 -1.60 3.97
C LEU A 62 19.21 -3.13 4.07
N GLY A 63 18.04 -3.75 4.19
CA GLY A 63 17.84 -5.19 4.13
C GLY A 63 18.51 -5.98 5.26
N THR A 64 18.94 -5.33 6.33
CA THR A 64 19.49 -6.00 7.52
C THR A 64 18.40 -6.74 8.27
N ALA A 65 18.75 -7.75 9.06
CA ALA A 65 17.77 -8.45 9.90
C ALA A 65 17.01 -7.47 10.81
N ARG A 66 17.71 -6.53 11.43
CA ARG A 66 17.16 -5.52 12.32
C ARG A 66 16.21 -4.55 11.61
N ALA A 67 16.57 -4.11 10.41
CA ALA A 67 15.70 -3.27 9.58
C ALA A 67 14.40 -4.01 9.21
N LEU A 68 14.51 -5.26 8.79
CA LEU A 68 13.35 -6.09 8.43
C LEU A 68 12.47 -6.41 9.65
N ASP A 69 13.04 -6.67 10.82
CA ASP A 69 12.29 -6.83 12.07
C ASP A 69 11.57 -5.52 12.46
N GLY A 70 12.22 -4.39 12.20
CA GLY A 70 11.59 -3.07 12.36
C GLY A 70 10.39 -2.86 11.46
N ILE A 71 10.45 -3.30 10.20
CA ILE A 71 9.31 -3.28 9.26
C ILE A 71 8.23 -4.27 9.73
N GLU A 72 8.60 -5.46 10.21
CA GLU A 72 7.66 -6.47 10.68
C GLU A 72 6.82 -5.95 11.86
N GLY A 73 7.41 -5.14 12.74
CA GLY A 73 6.70 -4.47 13.82
C GLY A 73 5.55 -3.54 13.35
N LEU A 74 5.60 -3.08 12.09
CA LEU A 74 4.56 -2.22 11.51
C LEU A 74 3.34 -3.00 10.99
N LEU A 75 3.39 -4.33 10.92
CA LEU A 75 2.23 -5.15 10.51
C LEU A 75 1.03 -5.02 11.45
N SER A 76 1.24 -4.55 12.68
CA SER A 76 0.18 -4.25 13.66
C SER A 76 -0.09 -2.75 13.82
N SER A 77 0.47 -1.91 12.95
CA SER A 77 0.28 -0.46 13.02
C SER A 77 -1.19 -0.07 12.85
N ARG A 78 -1.64 0.94 13.60
CA ARG A 78 -2.94 1.59 13.40
C ARG A 78 -2.98 2.48 12.17
N ASN A 79 -1.83 2.93 11.69
CA ASN A 79 -1.71 3.62 10.42
C ASN A 79 -1.77 2.57 9.29
N LEU A 80 -2.89 2.57 8.54
CA LEU A 80 -3.15 1.58 7.47
C LEU A 80 -2.15 1.67 6.34
N GLU A 81 -1.69 2.86 5.99
CA GLU A 81 -0.71 3.08 4.94
C GLU A 81 0.62 2.40 5.29
N LEU A 82 1.16 2.67 6.48
CA LEU A 82 2.39 2.02 6.96
C LEU A 82 2.25 0.50 7.04
N ARG A 83 1.11 0.03 7.55
CA ARG A 83 0.81 -1.41 7.64
C ARG A 83 0.82 -2.09 6.27
N LEU A 84 0.21 -1.47 5.26
CA LEU A 84 0.13 -2.01 3.91
C LEU A 84 1.49 -1.94 3.19
N HIS A 85 2.24 -0.85 3.32
CA HIS A 85 3.60 -0.75 2.80
C HIS A 85 4.52 -1.81 3.42
N ALA A 86 4.47 -1.99 4.74
CA ALA A 86 5.23 -3.04 5.44
C ALA A 86 4.83 -4.43 4.91
N THR A 87 3.53 -4.70 4.76
CA THR A 87 3.02 -5.97 4.24
C THR A 87 3.58 -6.25 2.84
N ARG A 88 3.53 -5.29 1.94
CA ARG A 88 4.06 -5.44 0.58
C ARG A 88 5.55 -5.76 0.56
N ARG A 89 6.36 -5.01 1.31
CA ARG A 89 7.81 -5.22 1.36
C ARG A 89 8.17 -6.59 1.93
N LEU A 90 7.53 -7.01 3.01
CA LEU A 90 7.78 -8.30 3.64
C LEU A 90 7.27 -9.48 2.78
N ALA A 91 6.15 -9.32 2.08
CA ALA A 91 5.65 -10.32 1.14
C ALA A 91 6.63 -10.51 -0.04
N ALA A 92 7.12 -9.42 -0.64
CA ALA A 92 8.12 -9.46 -1.71
C ALA A 92 9.41 -10.18 -1.29
N ARG A 93 9.80 -10.05 -0.03
CA ARG A 93 10.95 -10.76 0.56
C ARG A 93 10.63 -12.16 1.08
N LYS A 94 9.38 -12.64 0.95
CA LYS A 94 8.92 -13.93 1.47
C LYS A 94 9.11 -14.09 2.99
N ARG A 95 9.09 -12.95 3.73
CA ARG A 95 9.17 -12.93 5.19
C ARG A 95 7.81 -13.21 5.87
N ILE A 96 6.73 -13.04 5.15
CA ILE A 96 5.38 -13.36 5.60
C ILE A 96 4.68 -14.27 4.59
N SER A 97 3.76 -15.11 5.07
CA SER A 97 3.00 -16.03 4.23
C SER A 97 1.90 -15.31 3.45
N SER A 98 1.42 -15.94 2.37
CA SER A 98 0.26 -15.45 1.61
C SER A 98 -0.99 -15.34 2.49
N ASP A 99 -1.20 -16.26 3.43
CA ASP A 99 -2.32 -16.20 4.38
C ASP A 99 -2.23 -14.97 5.29
N LYS A 100 -1.02 -14.57 5.68
CA LYS A 100 -0.80 -13.35 6.46
C LYS A 100 -1.13 -12.11 5.65
N VAL A 101 -0.73 -12.06 4.36
CA VAL A 101 -1.09 -10.98 3.44
C VAL A 101 -2.61 -10.90 3.27
N GLU A 102 -3.26 -12.02 2.99
CA GLU A 102 -4.72 -12.10 2.88
C GLU A 102 -5.41 -11.58 4.15
N SER A 103 -5.01 -12.07 5.33
CA SER A 103 -5.57 -11.63 6.60
C SER A 103 -5.48 -10.12 6.80
N ILE A 104 -4.34 -9.51 6.46
CA ILE A 104 -4.15 -8.06 6.56
C ILE A 104 -5.04 -7.31 5.55
N LEU A 105 -5.15 -7.80 4.31
CA LEU A 105 -6.04 -7.22 3.30
C LEU A 105 -7.50 -7.26 3.73
N LEU A 106 -7.97 -8.40 4.25
CA LEU A 106 -9.35 -8.56 4.70
C LEU A 106 -9.71 -7.61 5.85
N ASP A 107 -8.74 -7.28 6.71
CA ASP A 107 -8.92 -6.34 7.81
C ASP A 107 -8.83 -4.87 7.37
N THR A 108 -7.92 -4.54 6.45
CA THR A 108 -7.63 -3.14 6.09
C THR A 108 -8.54 -2.60 4.99
N LEU A 109 -8.86 -3.39 3.95
CA LEU A 109 -9.65 -2.96 2.79
C LEU A 109 -10.91 -2.16 3.13
N PRO A 110 -11.75 -2.52 4.11
CA PRO A 110 -12.97 -1.76 4.40
C PRO A 110 -12.73 -0.34 4.95
N ASN A 111 -11.52 -0.07 5.42
CA ASN A 111 -11.19 1.12 6.20
C ASN A 111 -10.24 2.09 5.49
N VAL A 112 -9.74 1.73 4.29
CA VAL A 112 -8.83 2.59 3.52
C VAL A 112 -9.58 3.76 2.85
N THR A 113 -8.87 4.87 2.71
CA THR A 113 -9.36 6.07 1.98
C THR A 113 -8.19 6.69 1.23
N PRO A 114 -8.41 7.63 0.29
CA PRO A 114 -7.33 8.41 -0.30
C PRO A 114 -6.45 9.03 0.78
N GLY A 115 -5.12 8.91 0.65
CA GLY A 115 -4.15 9.33 1.66
C GLY A 115 -4.10 8.46 2.93
N LYS A 116 -4.87 7.35 3.00
CA LYS A 116 -4.81 6.37 4.10
C LYS A 116 -4.72 4.94 3.56
N GLY A 117 -3.82 4.72 2.61
CA GLY A 117 -3.47 3.40 2.10
C GLY A 117 -4.40 2.83 1.02
N LEU A 118 -5.32 3.61 0.42
CA LEU A 118 -6.22 3.10 -0.63
C LEU A 118 -5.44 2.51 -1.81
N THR A 119 -4.53 3.27 -2.39
CA THR A 119 -3.73 2.83 -3.54
C THR A 119 -2.93 1.57 -3.23
N GLU A 120 -2.31 1.55 -2.05
CA GLU A 120 -1.49 0.42 -1.62
C GLU A 120 -2.32 -0.84 -1.36
N ALA A 121 -3.51 -0.69 -0.75
CA ALA A 121 -4.42 -1.82 -0.52
C ALA A 121 -4.91 -2.43 -1.84
N LEU A 122 -5.26 -1.60 -2.82
CA LEU A 122 -5.72 -2.07 -4.13
C LEU A 122 -4.59 -2.75 -4.91
N SER A 123 -3.39 -2.18 -4.93
CA SER A 123 -2.22 -2.78 -5.58
C SER A 123 -1.85 -4.13 -4.93
N LEU A 124 -1.92 -4.21 -3.60
CA LEU A 124 -1.63 -5.45 -2.89
C LEU A 124 -2.74 -6.50 -3.12
N ALA A 125 -4.00 -6.09 -3.20
CA ALA A 125 -5.12 -6.98 -3.53
C ALA A 125 -5.04 -7.52 -4.97
N GLU A 126 -4.60 -6.70 -5.92
CA GLU A 126 -4.34 -7.11 -7.31
C GLU A 126 -3.21 -8.14 -7.39
N ALA A 127 -2.15 -7.96 -6.61
CA ALA A 127 -1.02 -8.89 -6.54
C ALA A 127 -1.34 -10.21 -5.79
N HIS A 128 -2.38 -10.22 -4.94
CA HIS A 128 -2.79 -11.36 -4.12
C HIS A 128 -4.31 -11.64 -4.25
N PRO A 129 -4.81 -12.02 -5.45
CA PRO A 129 -6.23 -12.08 -5.76
C PRO A 129 -6.87 -13.40 -5.30
N THR A 130 -6.77 -13.73 -4.02
CA THR A 130 -7.46 -14.91 -3.47
C THR A 130 -8.98 -14.73 -3.54
N GLU A 131 -9.71 -15.83 -3.46
CA GLU A 131 -11.17 -15.76 -3.48
C GLU A 131 -11.74 -14.93 -2.30
N ALA A 132 -11.12 -15.00 -1.13
CA ALA A 132 -11.50 -14.18 0.02
C ALA A 132 -11.27 -12.68 -0.24
N VAL A 133 -10.15 -12.31 -0.88
CA VAL A 133 -9.84 -10.92 -1.27
C VAL A 133 -10.83 -10.42 -2.32
N ARG A 134 -11.14 -11.22 -3.36
CA ARG A 134 -12.14 -10.87 -4.38
C ARG A 134 -13.52 -10.60 -3.77
N ARG A 135 -13.99 -11.49 -2.87
CA ARG A 135 -15.25 -11.29 -2.13
C ARG A 135 -15.21 -10.06 -1.23
N ARG A 136 -14.07 -9.77 -0.61
CA ARG A 136 -13.91 -8.55 0.19
C ARG A 136 -14.01 -7.29 -0.66
N LEU A 137 -13.44 -7.29 -1.87
CA LEU A 137 -13.58 -6.18 -2.82
C LEU A 137 -15.04 -5.98 -3.25
N LEU A 138 -15.78 -7.06 -3.56
CA LEU A 138 -17.23 -6.96 -3.83
C LEU A 138 -18.00 -6.39 -2.65
N TYR A 139 -17.69 -6.80 -1.42
CA TYR A 139 -18.27 -6.22 -0.23
C TYR A 139 -17.96 -4.71 -0.13
N CYS A 140 -16.73 -4.30 -0.38
CA CYS A 140 -16.32 -2.89 -0.38
C CYS A 140 -17.00 -2.10 -1.50
N ALA A 141 -17.23 -2.69 -2.67
CA ALA A 141 -17.95 -2.08 -3.78
C ALA A 141 -19.41 -1.72 -3.43
N VAL A 142 -20.03 -2.47 -2.52
CA VAL A 142 -21.43 -2.25 -2.11
C VAL A 142 -21.54 -1.45 -0.80
N LYS A 143 -20.61 -1.67 0.14
CA LYS A 143 -20.68 -1.17 1.52
C LYS A 143 -19.58 -0.19 1.91
N GLY A 144 -18.56 -0.02 1.06
CA GLY A 144 -17.44 0.90 1.31
C GLY A 144 -17.86 2.37 1.26
N ASN A 145 -16.93 3.26 1.64
CA ASN A 145 -17.06 4.68 1.39
C ASN A 145 -17.03 4.98 -0.11
N ASP A 146 -17.43 6.18 -0.51
CA ASP A 146 -17.64 6.52 -1.92
C ASP A 146 -16.35 6.38 -2.77
N ASP A 147 -15.19 6.73 -2.22
CA ASP A 147 -13.91 6.61 -2.93
C ASP A 147 -13.51 5.14 -3.09
N LEU A 148 -13.58 4.36 -2.01
CA LEU A 148 -13.24 2.94 -2.04
C LEU A 148 -14.17 2.14 -2.95
N ARG A 149 -15.47 2.47 -2.95
CA ARG A 149 -16.51 1.71 -3.65
C ARG A 149 -16.24 1.58 -5.14
N VAL A 150 -15.96 2.69 -5.81
CA VAL A 150 -15.70 2.72 -7.26
C VAL A 150 -14.44 1.94 -7.61
N HIS A 151 -13.37 2.14 -6.84
CA HIS A 151 -12.09 1.44 -7.07
C HIS A 151 -12.17 -0.05 -6.75
N ALA A 152 -12.85 -0.43 -5.67
CA ALA A 152 -13.06 -1.82 -5.32
C ALA A 152 -13.91 -2.55 -6.35
N ALA A 153 -14.95 -1.89 -6.91
CA ALA A 153 -15.76 -2.42 -7.99
C ALA A 153 -14.93 -2.66 -9.26
N ALA A 154 -14.13 -1.67 -9.64
CA ALA A 154 -13.29 -1.76 -10.84
C ALA A 154 -12.27 -2.91 -10.71
N LEU A 155 -11.57 -3.00 -9.58
CA LEU A 155 -10.62 -4.08 -9.33
C LEU A 155 -11.30 -5.45 -9.25
N ALA A 156 -12.46 -5.56 -8.58
CA ALA A 156 -13.21 -6.81 -8.55
C ALA A 156 -13.62 -7.25 -9.96
N HIS A 157 -14.16 -6.35 -10.79
CA HIS A 157 -14.55 -6.63 -12.17
C HIS A 157 -13.37 -7.14 -13.00
N PHE A 158 -12.22 -6.52 -12.87
CA PHE A 158 -10.98 -6.98 -13.51
C PHE A 158 -10.59 -8.40 -13.04
N LEU A 159 -10.57 -8.63 -11.74
CA LEU A 159 -10.16 -9.92 -11.15
C LEU A 159 -11.13 -11.07 -11.44
N TYR A 160 -12.38 -10.77 -11.78
CA TYR A 160 -13.36 -11.75 -12.28
C TYR A 160 -13.38 -11.87 -13.81
N GLY A 161 -12.52 -11.14 -14.52
CA GLY A 161 -12.36 -11.23 -15.98
C GLY A 161 -13.37 -10.41 -16.79
N GLY A 162 -14.09 -9.49 -16.15
CA GLY A 162 -15.07 -8.64 -16.80
C GLY A 162 -14.47 -7.38 -17.46
N SER A 163 -13.21 -7.05 -17.17
CA SER A 163 -12.49 -5.93 -17.80
C SER A 163 -11.03 -6.30 -18.11
N THR A 164 -10.40 -5.51 -18.98
CA THR A 164 -9.00 -5.73 -19.42
C THR A 164 -7.96 -5.01 -18.56
N ALA A 165 -8.41 -4.15 -17.64
CA ALA A 165 -7.55 -3.39 -16.75
C ALA A 165 -8.21 -3.23 -15.38
N SER A 166 -7.39 -3.07 -14.33
CA SER A 166 -7.85 -2.91 -12.94
C SER A 166 -8.66 -1.63 -12.69
N PHE A 167 -8.64 -0.68 -13.63
CA PHE A 167 -9.57 0.45 -13.69
C PHE A 167 -9.84 0.82 -15.15
N ASP A 168 -10.93 0.28 -15.71
CA ASP A 168 -11.38 0.57 -17.07
C ASP A 168 -12.48 1.64 -17.04
N TRP A 169 -12.17 2.81 -17.60
CA TRP A 169 -13.09 3.97 -17.65
C TRP A 169 -14.39 3.69 -18.43
N THR A 170 -14.37 2.74 -19.37
CA THR A 170 -15.58 2.38 -20.15
C THR A 170 -16.66 1.77 -19.26
N HIS A 171 -16.27 1.09 -18.17
CA HIS A 171 -17.16 0.49 -17.19
C HIS A 171 -17.47 1.40 -15.98
N ARG A 172 -16.94 2.62 -15.94
CA ARG A 172 -17.18 3.54 -14.82
C ARG A 172 -18.68 3.76 -14.49
N PRO A 173 -19.60 3.87 -15.47
CA PRO A 173 -21.04 3.97 -15.17
C PRO A 173 -21.59 2.78 -14.38
N LEU A 174 -21.11 1.55 -14.64
CA LEU A 174 -21.44 0.35 -13.87
C LEU A 174 -20.96 0.48 -12.42
N TYR A 175 -19.69 0.88 -12.21
CA TYR A 175 -19.12 1.01 -10.86
C TYR A 175 -19.84 2.07 -10.02
N LEU A 176 -20.28 3.17 -10.63
CA LEU A 176 -21.05 4.22 -9.95
C LEU A 176 -22.46 3.73 -9.53
N ARG A 177 -23.10 2.87 -10.32
CA ARG A 177 -24.42 2.28 -9.99
C ARG A 177 -24.39 1.43 -8.73
N LEU A 178 -23.26 0.80 -8.39
CA LEU A 178 -23.07 0.08 -7.11
C LEU A 178 -23.19 1.01 -5.90
N GLY A 179 -22.97 2.32 -6.07
CA GLY A 179 -23.17 3.36 -5.06
C GLY A 179 -24.57 3.94 -5.02
N SER A 180 -25.49 3.58 -5.92
CA SER A 180 -26.84 4.16 -5.99
C SER A 180 -27.60 4.02 -4.66
N ARG A 181 -28.41 5.02 -4.34
CA ARG A 181 -29.36 4.94 -3.20
C ARG A 181 -30.53 3.99 -3.50
N VAL A 182 -30.80 3.70 -4.77
CA VAL A 182 -31.87 2.81 -5.20
C VAL A 182 -31.39 1.36 -5.15
N ARG A 183 -32.04 0.55 -4.30
CA ARG A 183 -31.64 -0.85 -4.08
C ARG A 183 -31.65 -1.68 -5.37
N ALA A 184 -32.69 -1.49 -6.22
CA ALA A 184 -32.81 -2.22 -7.48
C ALA A 184 -31.65 -1.94 -8.45
N GLU A 185 -31.20 -0.70 -8.54
CA GLU A 185 -30.05 -0.31 -9.36
C GLU A 185 -28.74 -0.93 -8.84
N ARG A 186 -28.54 -0.95 -7.51
CA ARG A 186 -27.37 -1.62 -6.92
C ARG A 186 -27.37 -3.11 -7.19
N GLN A 187 -28.54 -3.74 -7.06
CA GLN A 187 -28.68 -5.18 -7.30
C GLN A 187 -28.40 -5.52 -8.77
N ALA A 188 -28.98 -4.78 -9.72
CA ALA A 188 -28.73 -4.96 -11.15
C ALA A 188 -27.24 -4.74 -11.50
N ALA A 189 -26.60 -3.71 -10.92
CA ALA A 189 -25.18 -3.45 -11.13
C ALA A 189 -24.29 -4.55 -10.53
N TYR A 190 -24.69 -5.14 -9.40
CA TYR A 190 -23.97 -6.25 -8.80
C TYR A 190 -24.05 -7.53 -9.67
N GLU A 191 -25.23 -7.83 -10.21
CA GLU A 191 -25.45 -8.97 -11.12
C GLU A 191 -24.70 -8.81 -12.44
N GLU A 192 -24.55 -7.56 -12.93
CA GLU A 192 -23.75 -7.24 -14.12
C GLU A 192 -22.23 -7.36 -13.87
N LEU A 193 -21.79 -7.12 -12.63
CA LEU A 193 -20.37 -7.17 -12.26
C LEU A 193 -19.87 -8.62 -12.04
N CYS A 194 -20.71 -9.53 -11.60
CA CYS A 194 -20.40 -10.93 -11.26
C CYS A 194 -20.81 -11.90 -12.36
#